data_7a4dc65835e78e8f4cb87c5b72e2b4a3
#
_entry.id   7a4dc65835e78e8f4cb87c5b72e2b4a3
#
_cell.length_a   1.000
_cell.length_b   1.000
_cell.length_c   1.000
_cell.angle_alpha   90.00
_cell.angle_beta   90.00
_cell.angle_gamma   90.00
#
_symmetry.space_group_name_H-M   'P 1'
#
loop_
_entity.id
_entity.type
_entity.pdbx_description
1 polymer ?
#
loop_
_entity_poly.entity_id
_entity_poly.type
_entity_poly.pdbx_seq_one_letter_code
_entity_poly.pdbx_strand_id
1 'polypeptide(L)'
;MAHVDLIYYVDVLSSWCHIADRAVERIEEKYGESVRLDWRIAQLFDYGTLQYTAEDLVWYYGRTEKMSGVRLNHAWHDSTETTTVFANQAAEAARALGATDSRVRRGLSHAALIEGKPIGRRDAAIAETARLSGFSAERIAELMVAPAVKARITQTTAEFKDLALPQLPSFVLRNTTGDLAVLSGLYTFESLDSVIGEMLHASRVTEEFGTAP
;
A
#
# COMPACT_ATOMS: atom_id res chain seq x y z
N MET A 1 0.69 -17.84 -20.21
CA MET A 1 -0.30 -16.73 -20.29
C MET A 1 0.37 -15.43 -19.90
N ALA A 2 0.28 -14.45 -20.77
CA ALA A 2 0.83 -13.11 -20.50
C ALA A 2 0.22 -12.50 -19.22
N HIS A 3 1.05 -12.06 -18.29
CA HIS A 3 0.63 -11.34 -17.10
C HIS A 3 1.68 -10.28 -16.72
N VAL A 4 1.25 -9.36 -15.87
CA VAL A 4 2.11 -8.36 -15.26
C VAL A 4 2.07 -8.54 -13.75
N ASP A 5 3.23 -8.71 -13.13
CA ASP A 5 3.39 -8.60 -11.69
C ASP A 5 3.49 -7.11 -11.33
N LEU A 6 2.56 -6.64 -10.52
CA LEU A 6 2.49 -5.25 -10.03
C LEU A 6 2.84 -5.23 -8.55
N ILE A 7 4.06 -4.81 -8.22
CA ILE A 7 4.48 -4.56 -6.84
C ILE A 7 4.12 -3.12 -6.50
N TYR A 8 3.32 -2.96 -5.45
CA TYR A 8 2.87 -1.65 -4.96
C TYR A 8 3.44 -1.38 -3.57
N TYR A 9 4.43 -0.49 -3.48
CA TYR A 9 5.00 -0.06 -2.21
C TYR A 9 4.13 1.02 -1.58
N VAL A 10 3.78 0.78 -0.30
CA VAL A 10 2.76 1.56 0.42
C VAL A 10 3.08 1.65 1.92
N ASP A 11 2.72 2.76 2.55
CA ASP A 11 2.53 2.86 4.00
C ASP A 11 1.03 3.07 4.27
N VAL A 12 0.46 2.33 5.22
CA VAL A 12 -1.00 2.30 5.48
C VAL A 12 -1.54 3.69 5.81
N LEU A 13 -0.76 4.53 6.50
CA LEU A 13 -1.20 5.87 6.91
C LEU A 13 -0.67 6.98 6.00
N SER A 14 -0.09 6.64 4.85
CA SER A 14 0.28 7.62 3.83
C SER A 14 -0.95 8.13 3.10
N SER A 15 -1.20 9.44 3.16
CA SER A 15 -2.28 10.11 2.44
C SER A 15 -2.20 9.91 0.92
N TRP A 16 -0.99 9.94 0.36
CA TRP A 16 -0.77 9.73 -1.07
C TRP A 16 -1.03 8.28 -1.51
N CYS A 17 -0.68 7.30 -0.67
CA CYS A 17 -1.03 5.90 -0.92
C CYS A 17 -2.54 5.69 -0.89
N HIS A 18 -3.24 6.33 0.07
CA HIS A 18 -4.69 6.28 0.14
C HIS A 18 -5.37 6.80 -1.14
N ILE A 19 -4.84 7.88 -1.72
CA ILE A 19 -5.35 8.40 -2.99
C ILE A 19 -5.05 7.46 -4.15
N ALA A 20 -3.84 6.90 -4.20
CA ALA A 20 -3.43 5.96 -5.24
C ALA A 20 -4.24 4.66 -5.23
N ASP A 21 -4.75 4.24 -4.07
CA ASP A 21 -5.56 3.02 -3.91
C ASP A 21 -6.77 2.98 -4.85
N ARG A 22 -7.35 4.14 -5.20
CA ARG A 22 -8.47 4.20 -6.17
C ARG A 22 -8.06 3.79 -7.58
N ALA A 23 -6.86 4.17 -8.01
CA ALA A 23 -6.34 3.77 -9.31
C ALA A 23 -5.99 2.28 -9.30
N VAL A 24 -5.37 1.80 -8.22
CA VAL A 24 -5.01 0.38 -8.05
C VAL A 24 -6.26 -0.51 -8.04
N GLU A 25 -7.32 -0.13 -7.35
CA GLU A 25 -8.59 -0.87 -7.32
C GLU A 25 -9.19 -1.02 -8.72
N ARG A 26 -9.21 0.05 -9.51
CA ARG A 26 -9.67 0.01 -10.91
C ARG A 26 -8.78 -0.88 -11.78
N ILE A 27 -7.47 -0.96 -11.52
CA ILE A 27 -6.56 -1.89 -12.22
C ILE A 27 -6.90 -3.34 -11.84
N GLU A 28 -7.11 -3.66 -10.56
CA GLU A 28 -7.52 -4.99 -10.10
C GLU A 28 -8.84 -5.42 -10.77
N GLU A 29 -9.83 -4.50 -10.80
CA GLU A 29 -11.14 -4.75 -11.43
C GLU A 29 -11.04 -5.00 -12.95
N LYS A 30 -10.23 -4.17 -13.65
CA LYS A 30 -10.11 -4.24 -15.11
C LYS A 30 -9.36 -5.48 -15.58
N TYR A 31 -8.26 -5.81 -14.92
CA TYR A 31 -7.32 -6.80 -15.42
C TYR A 31 -7.43 -8.18 -14.78
N GLY A 32 -8.04 -8.28 -13.59
CA GLY A 32 -8.19 -9.55 -12.89
C GLY A 32 -6.88 -10.33 -12.80
N GLU A 33 -6.89 -11.58 -13.24
CA GLU A 33 -5.72 -12.48 -13.18
C GLU A 33 -4.57 -12.08 -14.11
N SER A 34 -4.80 -11.18 -15.08
CA SER A 34 -3.74 -10.67 -15.95
C SER A 34 -2.79 -9.69 -15.24
N VAL A 35 -3.16 -9.18 -14.09
CA VAL A 35 -2.30 -8.36 -13.21
C VAL A 35 -2.27 -8.96 -11.82
N ARG A 36 -1.09 -9.39 -11.40
CA ARG A 36 -0.86 -9.94 -10.06
C ARG A 36 -0.38 -8.84 -9.14
N LEU A 37 -1.28 -8.28 -8.33
CA LEU A 37 -0.95 -7.27 -7.35
C LEU A 37 -0.30 -7.89 -6.12
N ASP A 38 0.90 -7.41 -5.78
CA ASP A 38 1.57 -7.64 -4.49
C ASP A 38 1.85 -6.30 -3.81
N TRP A 39 1.00 -5.90 -2.86
CA TRP A 39 1.29 -4.73 -2.07
C TRP A 39 2.35 -5.04 -1.01
N ARG A 40 3.31 -4.13 -0.82
CA ARG A 40 4.42 -4.27 0.12
C ARG A 40 4.52 -3.04 1.00
N ILE A 41 4.67 -3.28 2.30
CA ILE A 41 4.90 -2.15 3.21
C ILE A 41 6.30 -1.60 2.98
N ALA A 42 6.37 -0.29 2.69
CA ALA A 42 7.59 0.50 2.79
C ALA A 42 7.35 1.54 3.87
N GLN A 43 7.88 1.30 5.05
CA GLN A 43 7.59 2.09 6.23
C GLN A 43 8.22 3.48 6.11
N LEU A 44 7.39 4.53 6.16
CA LEU A 44 7.83 5.93 6.03
C LEU A 44 8.64 6.42 7.24
N PHE A 45 8.27 5.95 8.42
CA PHE A 45 8.88 6.37 9.68
C PHE A 45 9.34 5.16 10.47
N ASP A 46 10.57 5.24 10.98
CA ASP A 46 11.09 4.22 11.88
C ASP A 46 10.34 4.22 13.21
N TYR A 47 10.62 3.25 14.09
CA TYR A 47 9.99 3.06 15.39
C TYR A 47 10.08 4.33 16.25
N GLY A 48 9.13 5.22 16.09
CA GLY A 48 9.04 6.47 16.85
C GLY A 48 7.67 7.11 16.69
N THR A 49 7.37 8.01 17.61
CA THR A 49 6.17 8.83 17.52
C THR A 49 6.30 9.79 16.34
N LEU A 50 5.23 9.93 15.56
CA LEU A 50 5.18 10.94 14.52
C LEU A 50 5.29 12.33 15.14
N GLN A 51 6.33 13.08 14.77
CA GLN A 51 6.57 14.43 15.26
C GLN A 51 5.84 15.50 14.44
N TYR A 52 4.75 15.15 13.79
CA TYR A 52 3.90 16.11 13.10
C TYR A 52 2.89 16.68 14.07
N THR A 53 2.74 17.99 14.03
CA THR A 53 1.64 18.67 14.72
C THR A 53 0.34 18.49 13.96
N ALA A 54 -0.80 18.78 14.58
CA ALA A 54 -2.08 18.81 13.87
C ALA A 54 -2.07 19.85 12.73
N GLU A 55 -1.35 20.98 12.90
CA GLU A 55 -1.19 22.03 11.90
C GLU A 55 -0.40 21.52 10.69
N ASP A 56 0.68 20.75 10.90
CA ASP A 56 1.43 20.11 9.83
C ASP A 56 0.54 19.19 9.00
N LEU A 57 -0.28 18.37 9.66
CA LEU A 57 -1.22 17.47 8.97
C LEU A 57 -2.30 18.23 8.19
N VAL A 58 -2.85 19.30 8.74
CA VAL A 58 -3.79 20.18 8.03
C VAL A 58 -3.15 20.71 6.74
N TRP A 59 -1.89 21.14 6.80
CA TRP A 59 -1.17 21.62 5.63
C TRP A 59 -0.94 20.51 4.59
N TYR A 60 -0.45 19.34 5.03
CA TYR A 60 -0.23 18.19 4.15
C TYR A 60 -1.52 17.74 3.49
N TYR A 61 -2.60 17.60 4.26
CA TYR A 61 -3.89 17.13 3.76
C TYR A 61 -4.58 18.14 2.86
N GLY A 62 -4.39 19.43 3.11
CA GLY A 62 -4.86 20.48 2.21
C GLY A 62 -4.23 20.39 0.80
N ARG A 63 -2.97 19.96 0.68
CA ARG A 63 -2.33 19.68 -0.61
C ARG A 63 -2.95 18.46 -1.28
N THR A 64 -3.14 17.40 -0.53
CA THR A 64 -3.76 16.16 -1.02
C THR A 64 -5.20 16.42 -1.52
N GLU A 65 -5.99 17.18 -0.77
CA GLU A 65 -7.35 17.57 -1.12
C GLU A 65 -7.39 18.39 -2.43
N LYS A 66 -6.49 19.37 -2.57
CA LYS A 66 -6.41 20.19 -3.80
C LYS A 66 -6.09 19.36 -5.04
N MET A 67 -5.27 18.31 -4.91
CA MET A 67 -4.87 17.47 -6.05
C MET A 67 -5.87 16.37 -6.37
N SER A 68 -6.55 15.81 -5.38
CA SER A 68 -7.38 14.62 -5.52
C SER A 68 -8.88 14.85 -5.35
N GLY A 69 -9.27 15.99 -4.80
CA GLY A 69 -10.64 16.27 -4.36
C GLY A 69 -11.08 15.46 -3.13
N VAL A 70 -10.18 14.72 -2.50
CA VAL A 70 -10.47 13.88 -1.32
C VAL A 70 -10.10 14.64 -0.05
N ARG A 71 -11.08 14.93 0.77
CA ARG A 71 -10.87 15.51 2.08
C ARG A 71 -10.43 14.45 3.07
N LEU A 72 -9.28 14.68 3.72
CA LEU A 72 -8.73 13.79 4.71
C LEU A 72 -8.96 14.30 6.13
N ASN A 73 -9.13 13.36 7.05
CA ASN A 73 -9.33 13.61 8.47
C ASN A 73 -8.00 13.41 9.22
N HIS A 74 -7.57 14.39 10.00
CA HIS A 74 -6.34 14.30 10.79
C HIS A 74 -6.57 13.84 12.24
N ALA A 75 -7.82 13.61 12.66
CA ALA A 75 -8.14 13.22 14.03
C ALA A 75 -7.55 11.87 14.47
N TRP A 76 -7.15 11.01 13.52
CA TRP A 76 -6.45 9.77 13.81
C TRP A 76 -5.09 9.99 14.49
N HIS A 77 -4.48 11.15 14.28
CA HIS A 77 -3.23 11.58 14.88
C HIS A 77 -3.53 12.28 16.21
N ASP A 78 -3.83 11.49 17.21
CA ASP A 78 -4.01 11.99 18.58
C ASP A 78 -2.70 11.83 19.36
N SER A 79 -1.89 12.90 19.33
CA SER A 79 -0.81 13.13 20.28
C SER A 79 0.35 12.09 20.38
N THR A 80 0.88 11.95 21.59
CA THR A 80 2.18 11.44 21.99
C THR A 80 2.50 9.97 21.70
N GLU A 81 1.53 9.16 21.29
CA GLU A 81 1.72 7.71 21.07
C GLU A 81 1.43 7.25 19.63
N THR A 82 1.14 8.17 18.72
CA THR A 82 0.75 7.84 17.36
C THR A 82 1.95 7.50 16.50
N THR A 83 1.89 6.36 15.80
CA THR A 83 2.90 5.91 14.86
C THR A 83 2.25 5.19 13.66
N THR A 84 2.92 5.17 12.51
CA THR A 84 2.48 4.37 11.36
C THR A 84 2.79 2.87 11.52
N VAL A 85 3.67 2.52 12.44
CA VAL A 85 4.15 1.15 12.67
C VAL A 85 3.00 0.18 12.97
N PHE A 86 2.08 0.57 13.85
CA PHE A 86 1.01 -0.35 14.26
C PHE A 86 0.02 -0.65 13.15
N ALA A 87 -0.32 0.32 12.32
CA ALA A 87 -1.18 0.11 11.15
C ALA A 87 -0.52 -0.83 10.14
N ASN A 88 0.78 -0.64 9.87
CA ASN A 88 1.57 -1.48 8.98
C ASN A 88 1.69 -2.92 9.52
N GLN A 89 1.99 -3.08 10.81
CA GLN A 89 2.05 -4.40 11.46
C GLN A 89 0.71 -5.11 11.47
N ALA A 90 -0.39 -4.39 11.70
CA ALA A 90 -1.74 -4.95 11.71
C ALA A 90 -2.16 -5.44 10.31
N ALA A 91 -1.86 -4.68 9.26
CA ALA A 91 -2.10 -5.10 7.88
C ALA A 91 -1.31 -6.36 7.51
N GLU A 92 -0.01 -6.42 7.86
CA GLU A 92 0.82 -7.60 7.60
C GLU A 92 0.45 -8.80 8.50
N ALA A 93 -0.03 -8.57 9.71
CA ALA A 93 -0.57 -9.64 10.57
C ALA A 93 -1.83 -10.27 9.94
N ALA A 94 -2.74 -9.46 9.41
CA ALA A 94 -3.91 -9.97 8.68
C ALA A 94 -3.49 -10.73 7.41
N ARG A 95 -2.49 -10.25 6.67
CA ARG A 95 -1.91 -10.97 5.52
C ARG A 95 -1.37 -12.34 5.93
N ALA A 96 -0.65 -12.41 7.03
CA ALA A 96 -0.11 -13.67 7.58
C ALA A 96 -1.19 -14.68 7.97
N LEU A 97 -2.43 -14.20 8.23
CA LEU A 97 -3.61 -15.02 8.49
C LEU A 97 -4.38 -15.39 7.22
N GLY A 98 -3.94 -14.93 6.05
CA GLY A 98 -4.56 -15.27 4.76
C GLY A 98 -5.34 -14.13 4.10
N ALA A 99 -5.47 -12.94 4.71
CA ALA A 99 -6.04 -11.76 4.07
C ALA A 99 -5.00 -11.11 3.14
N THR A 100 -4.69 -11.76 2.03
CA THR A 100 -3.62 -11.35 1.10
C THR A 100 -4.04 -10.24 0.15
N ASP A 101 -5.35 -10.04 -0.04
CA ASP A 101 -5.89 -8.94 -0.82
C ASP A 101 -5.70 -7.58 -0.13
N SER A 102 -6.01 -6.50 -0.83
CA SER A 102 -5.82 -5.14 -0.33
C SER A 102 -6.93 -4.66 0.64
N ARG A 103 -8.00 -5.42 0.88
CA ARG A 103 -9.20 -4.95 1.61
C ARG A 103 -8.88 -4.50 3.03
N VAL A 104 -8.14 -5.30 3.80
CA VAL A 104 -7.82 -4.96 5.19
C VAL A 104 -6.92 -3.74 5.24
N ARG A 105 -5.87 -3.69 4.43
CA ARG A 105 -4.95 -2.56 4.35
C ARG A 105 -5.68 -1.27 3.96
N ARG A 106 -6.49 -1.31 2.90
CA ARG A 106 -7.30 -0.16 2.45
C ARG A 106 -8.32 0.25 3.52
N GLY A 107 -8.95 -0.71 4.18
CA GLY A 107 -9.90 -0.44 5.26
C GLY A 107 -9.26 0.27 6.45
N LEU A 108 -8.05 -0.11 6.86
CA LEU A 108 -7.30 0.57 7.91
C LEU A 108 -6.95 2.01 7.51
N SER A 109 -6.48 2.20 6.27
CA SER A 109 -6.19 3.52 5.72
C SER A 109 -7.44 4.40 5.69
N HIS A 110 -8.58 3.87 5.25
CA HIS A 110 -9.87 4.58 5.23
C HIS A 110 -10.34 4.95 6.65
N ALA A 111 -10.28 4.00 7.58
CA ALA A 111 -10.66 4.22 8.98
C ALA A 111 -9.86 5.37 9.61
N ALA A 112 -8.56 5.46 9.33
CA ALA A 112 -7.74 6.57 9.80
C ALA A 112 -8.02 7.86 9.04
N LEU A 113 -7.79 7.83 7.73
CA LEU A 113 -7.66 9.05 6.91
C LEU A 113 -8.99 9.66 6.49
N ILE A 114 -10.09 8.91 6.56
CA ILE A 114 -11.44 9.41 6.25
C ILE A 114 -12.28 9.50 7.52
N GLU A 115 -12.34 8.41 8.31
CA GLU A 115 -13.20 8.38 9.50
C GLU A 115 -12.54 9.02 10.74
N GLY A 116 -11.22 9.23 10.73
CA GLY A 116 -10.46 9.82 11.84
C GLY A 116 -10.26 8.88 13.02
N LYS A 117 -10.46 7.57 12.84
CA LYS A 117 -10.19 6.58 13.88
C LYS A 117 -8.71 6.56 14.25
N PRO A 118 -8.34 6.37 15.53
CA PRO A 118 -6.95 6.47 16.00
C PRO A 118 -6.11 5.23 15.64
N ILE A 119 -6.08 4.85 14.36
CA ILE A 119 -5.39 3.65 13.84
C ILE A 119 -3.87 3.70 14.04
N GLY A 120 -3.31 4.86 14.31
CA GLY A 120 -1.91 5.00 14.73
C GLY A 120 -1.63 4.41 16.12
N ARG A 121 -2.65 4.04 16.90
CA ARG A 121 -2.55 3.37 18.20
C ARG A 121 -2.70 1.87 18.05
N ARG A 122 -1.95 1.13 18.87
CA ARG A 122 -1.89 -0.34 18.77
C ARG A 122 -3.25 -1.01 18.99
N ASP A 123 -3.96 -0.60 20.02
CA ASP A 123 -5.28 -1.15 20.38
C ASP A 123 -6.33 -0.91 19.30
N ALA A 124 -6.36 0.30 18.74
CA ALA A 124 -7.28 0.67 17.69
C ALA A 124 -6.96 -0.05 16.35
N ALA A 125 -5.67 -0.18 16.01
CA ALA A 125 -5.24 -0.95 14.85
C ALA A 125 -5.66 -2.43 14.94
N ILE A 126 -5.49 -3.06 16.11
CA ILE A 126 -5.94 -4.43 16.35
C ILE A 126 -7.45 -4.56 16.18
N ALA A 127 -8.22 -3.73 16.88
CA ALA A 127 -9.69 -3.79 16.87
C ALA A 127 -10.26 -3.60 15.46
N GLU A 128 -9.75 -2.61 14.71
CA GLU A 128 -10.21 -2.35 13.34
C GLU A 128 -9.79 -3.46 12.36
N THR A 129 -8.59 -4.00 12.51
CA THR A 129 -8.14 -5.15 11.71
C THR A 129 -9.02 -6.37 11.96
N ALA A 130 -9.36 -6.66 13.21
CA ALA A 130 -10.27 -7.76 13.57
C ALA A 130 -11.64 -7.57 12.90
N ARG A 131 -12.20 -6.36 12.97
CA ARG A 131 -13.48 -6.01 12.33
C ARG A 131 -13.45 -6.19 10.82
N LEU A 132 -12.37 -5.77 10.15
CA LEU A 132 -12.23 -5.82 8.70
C LEU A 132 -11.97 -7.23 8.16
N SER A 133 -11.20 -8.02 8.91
CA SER A 133 -10.74 -9.35 8.46
C SER A 133 -11.59 -10.50 8.97
N GLY A 134 -12.32 -10.31 10.07
CA GLY A 134 -13.02 -11.38 10.78
C GLY A 134 -12.11 -12.28 11.65
N PHE A 135 -10.81 -12.00 11.72
CA PHE A 135 -9.89 -12.72 12.60
C PHE A 135 -10.02 -12.22 14.04
N SER A 136 -9.63 -13.05 15.02
CA SER A 136 -9.68 -12.61 16.43
C SER A 136 -8.63 -11.55 16.74
N ALA A 137 -8.98 -10.61 17.63
CA ALA A 137 -8.08 -9.53 18.06
C ALA A 137 -6.81 -10.07 18.72
N GLU A 138 -6.93 -11.17 19.51
CA GLU A 138 -5.82 -11.83 20.17
C GLU A 138 -4.81 -12.37 19.14
N ARG A 139 -5.31 -13.00 18.08
CA ARG A 139 -4.46 -13.55 17.03
C ARG A 139 -3.74 -12.48 16.24
N ILE A 140 -4.42 -11.38 15.93
CA ILE A 140 -3.82 -10.21 15.29
C ILE A 140 -2.75 -9.61 16.21
N ALA A 141 -3.06 -9.41 17.50
CA ALA A 141 -2.13 -8.84 18.47
C ALA A 141 -0.84 -9.67 18.63
N GLU A 142 -0.97 -11.00 18.61
CA GLU A 142 0.14 -11.96 18.64
C GLU A 142 1.02 -11.80 17.39
N LEU A 143 0.42 -11.79 16.20
CA LEU A 143 1.16 -11.72 14.94
C LEU A 143 1.80 -10.36 14.69
N MET A 144 1.22 -9.26 15.13
CA MET A 144 1.83 -7.92 15.00
C MET A 144 3.21 -7.84 15.64
N VAL A 145 3.47 -8.63 16.68
CA VAL A 145 4.79 -8.66 17.35
C VAL A 145 5.65 -9.83 16.90
N ALA A 146 5.11 -10.72 16.10
CA ALA A 146 5.83 -11.91 15.63
C ALA A 146 7.06 -11.52 14.79
N PRO A 147 8.20 -12.22 14.97
CA PRO A 147 9.41 -11.95 14.21
C PRO A 147 9.20 -11.99 12.69
N ALA A 148 8.38 -12.90 12.19
CA ALA A 148 8.12 -13.06 10.76
C ALA A 148 7.43 -11.82 10.15
N VAL A 149 6.43 -11.23 10.84
CA VAL A 149 5.74 -10.01 10.38
C VAL A 149 6.71 -8.83 10.37
N LYS A 150 7.48 -8.66 11.44
CA LYS A 150 8.50 -7.60 11.52
C LYS A 150 9.57 -7.75 10.45
N ALA A 151 10.07 -8.97 10.26
CA ALA A 151 11.08 -9.27 9.24
C ALA A 151 10.57 -8.95 7.83
N ARG A 152 9.31 -9.28 7.50
CA ARG A 152 8.72 -8.94 6.20
C ARG A 152 8.69 -7.43 5.97
N ILE A 153 8.18 -6.65 6.94
CA ILE A 153 8.14 -5.18 6.83
C ILE A 153 9.56 -4.61 6.66
N THR A 154 10.52 -5.10 7.44
CA THR A 154 11.91 -4.67 7.32
C THR A 154 12.48 -5.00 5.95
N GLN A 155 12.26 -6.21 5.45
CA GLN A 155 12.71 -6.65 4.14
C GLN A 155 12.10 -5.80 3.02
N THR A 156 10.78 -5.63 2.99
CA THR A 156 10.11 -4.88 1.91
C THR A 156 10.44 -3.38 1.97
N THR A 157 10.70 -2.83 3.17
CA THR A 157 11.21 -1.46 3.34
C THR A 157 12.66 -1.34 2.83
N ALA A 158 13.50 -2.34 3.05
CA ALA A 158 14.86 -2.38 2.50
C ALA A 158 14.83 -2.49 0.97
N GLU A 159 14.01 -3.37 0.41
CA GLU A 159 13.81 -3.50 -1.04
C GLU A 159 13.41 -2.15 -1.69
N PHE A 160 12.48 -1.42 -1.05
CA PHE A 160 12.09 -0.09 -1.50
C PHE A 160 13.28 0.88 -1.54
N LYS A 161 14.11 0.88 -0.50
CA LYS A 161 15.32 1.73 -0.39
C LYS A 161 16.39 1.32 -1.42
N ASP A 162 16.62 0.03 -1.59
CA ASP A 162 17.62 -0.52 -2.53
C ASP A 162 17.25 -0.22 -4.00
N LEU A 163 15.97 -0.14 -4.31
CA LEU A 163 15.46 0.32 -5.61
C LEU A 163 15.59 1.84 -5.80
N ALA A 164 16.12 2.56 -4.81
CA ALA A 164 16.26 4.02 -4.81
C ALA A 164 14.95 4.76 -5.15
N LEU A 165 13.81 4.22 -4.71
CA LEU A 165 12.50 4.83 -4.96
C LEU A 165 12.35 6.07 -4.06
N PRO A 166 12.08 7.26 -4.64
CA PRO A 166 12.21 8.52 -3.90
C PRO A 166 11.02 8.81 -2.99
N GLN A 167 9.88 8.15 -3.20
CA GLN A 167 8.63 8.49 -2.50
C GLN A 167 7.60 7.36 -2.54
N LEU A 168 6.60 7.44 -1.68
CA LEU A 168 5.38 6.62 -1.73
C LEU A 168 4.20 7.44 -2.27
N PRO A 169 3.27 6.82 -3.01
CA PRO A 169 3.31 5.44 -3.49
C PRO A 169 4.38 5.20 -4.55
N SER A 170 4.83 3.96 -4.72
CA SER A 170 5.68 3.55 -5.85
C SER A 170 5.25 2.19 -6.38
N PHE A 171 5.42 2.01 -7.69
CA PHE A 171 5.00 0.82 -8.41
C PHE A 171 6.18 0.25 -9.19
N VAL A 172 6.37 -1.06 -9.10
CA VAL A 172 7.32 -1.80 -9.91
C VAL A 172 6.53 -2.85 -10.67
N LEU A 173 6.57 -2.78 -11.99
CA LEU A 173 5.85 -3.67 -12.87
C LEU A 173 6.85 -4.55 -13.61
N ARG A 174 6.55 -5.84 -13.69
CA ARG A 174 7.34 -6.80 -14.47
C ARG A 174 6.40 -7.68 -15.29
N ASN A 175 6.67 -7.83 -16.58
CA ASN A 175 5.93 -8.72 -17.43
C ASN A 175 6.63 -10.10 -17.60
N THR A 176 5.99 -11.00 -18.33
CA THR A 176 6.51 -12.36 -18.58
C THR A 176 7.73 -12.41 -19.48
N THR A 177 8.04 -11.33 -20.22
CA THR A 177 9.24 -11.20 -21.05
C THR A 177 10.43 -10.62 -20.30
N GLY A 178 10.21 -10.18 -19.04
CA GLY A 178 11.26 -9.61 -18.20
C GLY A 178 11.39 -8.09 -18.32
N ASP A 179 10.51 -7.42 -19.09
CA ASP A 179 10.48 -5.96 -19.13
C ASP A 179 10.09 -5.42 -17.74
N LEU A 180 10.74 -4.32 -17.38
CA LEU A 180 10.58 -3.66 -16.09
C LEU A 180 10.14 -2.22 -16.28
N ALA A 181 9.09 -1.81 -15.59
CA ALA A 181 8.69 -0.42 -15.47
C ALA A 181 8.65 0.01 -13.99
N VAL A 182 9.16 1.18 -13.69
CA VAL A 182 9.18 1.76 -12.35
C VAL A 182 8.49 3.12 -12.38
N LEU A 183 7.45 3.27 -11.56
CA LEU A 183 6.66 4.48 -11.42
C LEU A 183 6.70 4.92 -9.96
N SER A 184 7.14 6.14 -9.66
CA SER A 184 7.24 6.64 -8.29
C SER A 184 6.47 7.94 -8.14
N GLY A 185 5.51 7.95 -7.22
CA GLY A 185 4.58 9.03 -6.98
C GLY A 185 3.13 8.68 -7.31
N LEU A 186 2.29 9.71 -7.32
CA LEU A 186 0.87 9.55 -7.61
C LEU A 186 0.63 9.45 -9.13
N TYR A 187 0.07 8.34 -9.55
CA TYR A 187 -0.35 8.10 -10.93
C TYR A 187 -1.87 7.92 -11.00
N THR A 188 -2.46 8.40 -12.10
CA THR A 188 -3.87 8.15 -12.40
C THR A 188 -4.07 6.72 -12.87
N PHE A 189 -5.33 6.28 -12.85
CA PHE A 189 -5.68 4.99 -13.44
C PHE A 189 -5.23 4.91 -14.91
N GLU A 190 -5.48 5.94 -15.69
CA GLU A 190 -5.18 6.00 -17.13
C GLU A 190 -3.67 5.84 -17.39
N SER A 191 -2.83 6.43 -16.53
CA SER A 191 -1.37 6.29 -16.64
C SER A 191 -0.89 4.88 -16.33
N LEU A 192 -1.41 4.26 -15.26
CA LEU A 192 -1.11 2.87 -14.90
C LEU A 192 -1.64 1.90 -15.97
N ASP A 193 -2.85 2.15 -16.46
CA ASP A 193 -3.52 1.38 -17.49
C ASP A 193 -2.72 1.33 -18.79
N SER A 194 -2.19 2.48 -19.24
CA SER A 194 -1.34 2.56 -20.44
C SER A 194 -0.10 1.68 -20.30
N VAL A 195 0.63 1.81 -19.20
CA VAL A 195 1.86 1.03 -18.99
C VAL A 195 1.57 -0.47 -18.91
N ILE A 196 0.53 -0.86 -18.16
CA ILE A 196 0.12 -2.27 -18.05
C ILE A 196 -0.30 -2.83 -19.40
N GLY A 197 -1.07 -2.06 -20.18
CA GLY A 197 -1.53 -2.45 -21.50
C GLY A 197 -0.36 -2.71 -22.47
N GLU A 198 0.64 -1.82 -22.49
CA GLU A 198 1.85 -1.97 -23.29
C GLU A 198 2.66 -3.22 -22.87
N MET A 199 2.84 -3.45 -21.58
CA MET A 199 3.58 -4.61 -21.07
C MET A 199 2.87 -5.93 -21.36
N LEU A 200 1.54 -5.97 -21.27
CA LEU A 200 0.76 -7.15 -21.65
C LEU A 200 0.81 -7.41 -23.17
N HIS A 201 0.79 -6.34 -23.97
CA HIS A 201 0.92 -6.46 -25.42
C HIS A 201 2.28 -7.04 -25.81
N ALA A 202 3.38 -6.50 -25.26
CA ALA A 202 4.73 -7.01 -25.49
C ALA A 202 4.84 -8.51 -25.15
N SER A 203 4.28 -8.93 -24.02
CA SER A 203 4.25 -10.34 -23.62
C SER A 203 3.52 -11.24 -24.61
N ARG A 204 2.37 -10.79 -25.14
CA ARG A 204 1.58 -11.58 -26.15
C ARG A 204 2.31 -11.70 -27.46
N VAL A 205 2.92 -10.60 -27.95
CA VAL A 205 3.72 -10.62 -29.20
C VAL A 205 4.87 -11.61 -29.06
N THR A 206 5.56 -11.65 -27.93
CA THR A 206 6.65 -12.60 -27.70
C THR A 206 6.14 -14.05 -27.60
N GLU A 207 4.95 -14.29 -27.01
CA GLU A 207 4.34 -15.62 -26.96
C GLU A 207 3.96 -16.13 -28.39
N GLU A 208 3.48 -15.24 -29.28
CA GLU A 208 3.05 -15.59 -30.62
C GLU A 208 4.21 -15.77 -31.61
N PHE A 209 5.23 -14.96 -31.54
CA PHE A 209 6.28 -14.89 -32.56
C PHE A 209 7.65 -15.37 -32.06
N GLY A 210 7.80 -15.71 -30.77
CA GLY A 210 9.07 -16.01 -30.13
C GLY A 210 9.92 -14.73 -29.88
N THR A 211 10.98 -14.90 -29.10
CA THR A 211 11.99 -13.82 -29.00
C THR A 211 12.67 -13.70 -30.36
N ALA A 212 12.59 -12.52 -30.98
CA ALA A 212 13.43 -12.23 -32.13
C ALA A 212 14.92 -12.47 -31.77
N PRO A 213 15.70 -13.07 -32.63
CA PRO A 213 17.08 -13.42 -32.36
C PRO A 213 17.96 -12.19 -32.12
#